data_4d92a77c502f6aa75c0197c31ac46ca6
#
_entry.id   4d92a77c502f6aa75c0197c31ac46ca6
#
_cell.length_a   1.000
_cell.length_b   1.000
_cell.length_c   1.000
_cell.angle_alpha   90.00
_cell.angle_beta   90.00
_cell.angle_gamma   90.00
#
_symmetry.space_group_name_H-M   'P 1'
#
loop_
_entity.id
_entity.type
_entity.pdbx_description
1 polymer ?
#
loop_
_entity_poly.entity_id
_entity_poly.type
_entity_poly.pdbx_seq_one_letter_code
_entity_poly.pdbx_strand_id
1 'polypeptide(L)'
;MKLFDIVFFDADEGLAKRLGFAGLIRIDQSAVSHNPNKPNETVLMASNPPSLFKSMNSHGVKCIVIGIDMVNGNVMGKLAGMTKPLLISANEVVTTDRRETMANIGAARRSFARTKTRGLNIGLASLAKDPNYLFSLAQLVELSKLIGIDERVERRTLSMLGGMHAKKE
;
A
#
# COMPACT_ATOMS: atom_id res chain seq x y z
N MET A 1 9.11 1.18 16.59
CA MET A 1 8.01 0.68 15.72
C MET A 1 8.65 -0.13 14.61
N LYS A 2 8.23 -1.40 14.42
CA LYS A 2 8.72 -2.25 13.32
C LYS A 2 7.92 -1.92 12.06
N LEU A 3 8.61 -1.70 10.94
CA LEU A 3 8.02 -1.35 9.64
C LEU A 3 8.29 -2.46 8.64
N PHE A 4 7.30 -2.75 7.81
CA PHE A 4 7.33 -3.84 6.84
C PHE A 4 6.91 -3.35 5.45
N ASP A 5 7.41 -4.01 4.41
CA ASP A 5 6.97 -3.83 3.03
C ASP A 5 6.42 -5.14 2.46
N ILE A 6 5.70 -5.06 1.36
CA ILE A 6 5.10 -6.23 0.68
C ILE A 6 5.82 -6.49 -0.63
N VAL A 7 6.18 -7.76 -0.83
CA VAL A 7 6.87 -8.25 -2.03
C VAL A 7 6.23 -9.55 -2.56
N PHE A 8 6.47 -9.87 -3.83
CA PHE A 8 5.98 -11.07 -4.50
C PHE A 8 7.10 -12.07 -4.83
N PHE A 9 8.27 -11.92 -4.25
CA PHE A 9 9.42 -12.79 -4.44
C PHE A 9 10.03 -13.19 -3.08
N ASP A 10 10.90 -14.19 -3.08
CA ASP A 10 11.64 -14.57 -1.88
C ASP A 10 12.72 -13.55 -1.57
N ALA A 11 12.64 -12.91 -0.42
CA ALA A 11 13.59 -11.93 0.05
C ALA A 11 14.22 -12.37 1.38
N ASP A 12 15.54 -12.22 1.49
CA ASP A 12 16.24 -12.48 2.73
C ASP A 12 16.11 -11.33 3.74
N GLU A 13 16.37 -11.63 5.02
CA GLU A 13 16.33 -10.61 6.08
C GLU A 13 17.41 -9.52 5.89
N GLY A 14 18.53 -9.87 5.28
CA GLY A 14 19.61 -8.92 5.00
C GLY A 14 19.16 -7.84 4.02
N LEU A 15 18.39 -8.21 3.01
CA LEU A 15 17.79 -7.26 2.06
C LEU A 15 16.83 -6.30 2.78
N ALA A 16 15.93 -6.83 3.61
CA ALA A 16 15.01 -6.01 4.39
C ALA A 16 15.76 -4.97 5.24
N LYS A 17 16.78 -5.40 5.98
CA LYS A 17 17.59 -4.50 6.83
C LYS A 17 18.32 -3.42 6.03
N ARG A 18 18.91 -3.77 4.88
CA ARG A 18 19.57 -2.78 3.99
C ARG A 18 18.61 -1.71 3.49
N LEU A 19 17.36 -2.07 3.27
CA LEU A 19 16.30 -1.16 2.82
C LEU A 19 15.64 -0.38 3.98
N GLY A 20 16.01 -0.65 5.22
CA GLY A 20 15.49 0.03 6.41
C GLY A 20 14.22 -0.56 6.98
N PHE A 21 13.78 -1.74 6.52
CA PHE A 21 12.61 -2.44 7.04
C PHE A 21 12.96 -3.45 8.14
N ALA A 22 12.00 -3.74 8.99
CA ALA A 22 12.09 -4.83 9.96
C ALA A 22 11.92 -6.21 9.28
N GLY A 23 11.24 -6.24 8.14
CA GLY A 23 11.06 -7.43 7.32
C GLY A 23 10.33 -7.10 6.01
N LEU A 24 10.43 -8.01 5.04
CA LEU A 24 9.66 -8.00 3.81
C LEU A 24 8.63 -9.12 3.90
N ILE A 25 7.38 -8.80 3.64
CA ILE A 25 6.27 -9.76 3.70
C ILE A 25 6.07 -10.31 2.30
N ARG A 26 6.47 -11.56 2.09
CA ARG A 26 6.16 -12.26 0.86
C ARG A 26 4.67 -12.59 0.81
N ILE A 27 4.05 -12.23 -0.30
CA ILE A 27 2.70 -12.66 -0.64
C ILE A 27 2.78 -13.46 -1.92
N ASP A 28 2.23 -14.66 -1.89
CA ASP A 28 2.07 -15.45 -3.11
C ASP A 28 1.06 -14.75 -4.03
N GLN A 29 1.40 -14.63 -5.31
CA GLN A 29 0.49 -14.01 -6.29
C GLN A 29 -0.86 -14.74 -6.36
N SER A 30 -0.88 -16.03 -6.08
CA SER A 30 -2.11 -16.84 -5.98
C SER A 30 -2.98 -16.47 -4.77
N ALA A 31 -2.39 -15.89 -3.72
CA ALA A 31 -3.10 -15.43 -2.53
C ALA A 31 -3.61 -13.98 -2.65
N VAL A 32 -3.32 -13.32 -3.77
CA VAL A 32 -3.87 -11.99 -4.09
C VAL A 32 -5.21 -12.17 -4.77
N SER A 33 -6.26 -11.68 -4.17
CA SER A 33 -7.58 -11.73 -4.78
C SER A 33 -7.97 -10.42 -5.43
N HIS A 34 -8.73 -10.57 -6.50
CA HIS A 34 -9.53 -9.50 -7.09
C HIS A 34 -11.02 -9.64 -6.71
N ASN A 35 -11.37 -10.68 -5.94
CA ASN A 35 -12.76 -10.95 -5.55
C ASN A 35 -12.99 -10.73 -4.06
N PRO A 36 -13.74 -9.68 -3.68
CA PRO A 36 -13.99 -9.35 -2.27
C PRO A 36 -14.86 -10.39 -1.52
N ASN A 37 -15.34 -11.42 -2.20
CA ASN A 37 -16.20 -12.45 -1.60
C ASN A 37 -15.45 -13.71 -1.14
N LYS A 38 -14.16 -13.85 -1.45
CA LYS A 38 -13.38 -14.99 -1.00
C LYS A 38 -12.90 -14.79 0.44
N PRO A 39 -13.33 -15.61 1.41
CA PRO A 39 -13.15 -15.33 2.84
C PRO A 39 -11.71 -15.51 3.37
N ASN A 40 -10.80 -16.11 2.62
CA ASN A 40 -9.48 -16.51 3.13
C ASN A 40 -8.30 -15.70 2.59
N GLU A 41 -8.54 -14.51 2.03
CA GLU A 41 -7.51 -13.77 1.36
C GLU A 41 -6.92 -12.66 2.23
N THR A 42 -5.61 -12.68 2.33
CA THR A 42 -4.85 -11.74 3.18
C THR A 42 -4.73 -10.37 2.53
N VAL A 43 -4.60 -10.32 1.20
CA VAL A 43 -4.46 -9.07 0.42
C VAL A 43 -5.46 -9.06 -0.71
N LEU A 44 -6.18 -7.98 -0.82
CA LEU A 44 -7.09 -7.74 -1.93
C LEU A 44 -6.55 -6.61 -2.80
N MET A 45 -6.44 -6.85 -4.10
CA MET A 45 -6.25 -5.79 -5.09
C MET A 45 -7.61 -5.32 -5.60
N ALA A 46 -8.04 -4.15 -5.16
CA ALA A 46 -9.30 -3.58 -5.61
C ALA A 46 -9.11 -2.95 -6.99
N SER A 47 -9.87 -3.41 -7.98
CA SER A 47 -9.82 -2.93 -9.36
C SER A 47 -10.81 -1.79 -9.65
N ASN A 48 -11.74 -1.53 -8.74
CA ASN A 48 -12.75 -0.48 -8.88
C ASN A 48 -13.32 -0.06 -7.52
N PRO A 49 -13.96 1.11 -7.40
CA PRO A 49 -14.52 1.59 -6.13
C PRO A 49 -15.54 0.64 -5.48
N PRO A 50 -16.48 -0.01 -6.20
CA PRO A 50 -17.39 -0.99 -5.58
C PRO A 50 -16.66 -2.16 -4.90
N SER A 51 -15.63 -2.74 -5.52
CA SER A 51 -14.84 -3.82 -4.93
C SER A 51 -14.07 -3.34 -3.70
N LEU A 52 -13.52 -2.12 -3.73
CA LEU A 52 -12.86 -1.50 -2.60
C LEU A 52 -13.81 -1.36 -1.40
N PHE A 53 -14.97 -0.76 -1.59
CA PHE A 53 -15.93 -0.52 -0.49
C PHE A 53 -16.47 -1.82 0.10
N LYS A 54 -16.69 -2.85 -0.72
CA LYS A 54 -17.08 -4.17 -0.24
C LYS A 54 -16.01 -4.81 0.62
N SER A 55 -14.75 -4.62 0.26
CA SER A 55 -13.58 -5.19 0.96
C SER A 55 -13.32 -4.56 2.32
N MET A 56 -13.73 -3.31 2.51
CA MET A 56 -13.55 -2.62 3.79
C MET A 56 -14.16 -3.41 4.95
N ASN A 57 -15.28 -4.06 4.72
CA ASN A 57 -16.03 -4.81 5.71
C ASN A 57 -15.77 -6.32 5.71
N SER A 58 -14.97 -6.83 4.78
CA SER A 58 -14.68 -8.27 4.68
C SER A 58 -13.69 -8.72 5.76
N HIS A 59 -14.05 -9.66 6.63
CA HIS A 59 -13.18 -10.16 7.71
C HIS A 59 -11.93 -10.90 7.21
N GLY A 60 -11.99 -11.53 6.03
CA GLY A 60 -10.86 -12.26 5.44
C GLY A 60 -9.76 -11.35 4.87
N VAL A 61 -10.10 -10.12 4.51
CA VAL A 61 -9.16 -9.16 3.94
C VAL A 61 -8.43 -8.41 5.05
N LYS A 62 -7.11 -8.51 5.10
CA LYS A 62 -6.26 -7.83 6.09
C LYS A 62 -5.62 -6.56 5.55
N CYS A 63 -5.35 -6.51 4.26
CA CYS A 63 -4.76 -5.36 3.57
C CYS A 63 -5.45 -5.18 2.22
N ILE A 64 -5.63 -3.94 1.81
CA ILE A 64 -6.22 -3.60 0.51
C ILE A 64 -5.19 -2.82 -0.30
N VAL A 65 -4.99 -3.22 -1.54
CA VAL A 65 -4.16 -2.52 -2.51
C VAL A 65 -5.07 -1.84 -3.53
N ILE A 66 -4.78 -0.60 -3.85
CA ILE A 66 -5.47 0.17 -4.90
C ILE A 66 -4.47 0.70 -5.91
N GLY A 67 -4.92 0.83 -7.14
CA GLY A 67 -4.17 1.54 -8.19
C GLY A 67 -4.15 3.04 -7.95
N ILE A 68 -3.15 3.70 -8.52
CA ILE A 68 -3.01 5.16 -8.43
C ILE A 68 -4.19 5.91 -9.07
N ASP A 69 -4.82 5.34 -10.06
CA ASP A 69 -6.03 5.85 -10.76
C ASP A 69 -7.25 5.94 -9.83
N MET A 70 -7.31 5.10 -8.80
CA MET A 70 -8.37 5.15 -7.79
C MET A 70 -8.15 6.22 -6.72
N VAL A 71 -6.99 6.85 -6.67
CA VAL A 71 -6.68 7.93 -5.72
C VAL A 71 -7.36 9.22 -6.17
N ASN A 72 -8.62 9.36 -5.83
CA ASN A 72 -9.40 10.57 -6.10
C ASN A 72 -10.24 10.99 -4.89
N GLY A 73 -10.65 12.26 -4.84
CA GLY A 73 -11.33 12.83 -3.67
C GLY A 73 -12.62 12.12 -3.29
N ASN A 74 -13.37 11.59 -4.27
CA ASN A 74 -14.63 10.89 -4.00
C ASN A 74 -14.38 9.52 -3.34
N VAL A 75 -13.36 8.79 -3.79
CA VAL A 75 -12.97 7.49 -3.19
C VAL A 75 -12.38 7.74 -1.81
N MET A 76 -11.40 8.62 -1.72
CA MET A 76 -10.69 8.90 -0.45
C MET A 76 -11.63 9.40 0.65
N GLY A 77 -12.62 10.23 0.32
CA GLY A 77 -13.61 10.71 1.29
C GLY A 77 -14.47 9.60 1.91
N LYS A 78 -14.74 8.53 1.17
CA LYS A 78 -15.53 7.37 1.65
C LYS A 78 -14.71 6.37 2.47
N LEU A 79 -13.38 6.50 2.48
CA LEU A 79 -12.48 5.61 3.24
C LEU A 79 -12.28 6.08 4.69
N ALA A 80 -12.88 7.21 5.07
CA ALA A 80 -12.82 7.69 6.45
C ALA A 80 -13.37 6.64 7.41
N GLY A 81 -12.58 6.32 8.45
CA GLY A 81 -12.94 5.28 9.43
C GLY A 81 -12.52 3.86 9.05
N MET A 82 -11.88 3.65 7.89
CA MET A 82 -11.34 2.34 7.54
C MET A 82 -10.19 1.97 8.50
N THR A 83 -10.31 0.78 9.11
CA THR A 83 -9.32 0.27 10.08
C THR A 83 -8.19 -0.52 9.43
N LYS A 84 -8.40 -1.04 8.22
CA LYS A 84 -7.42 -1.84 7.49
C LYS A 84 -6.37 -0.96 6.81
N PRO A 85 -5.11 -1.44 6.66
CA PRO A 85 -4.13 -0.76 5.84
C PRO A 85 -4.56 -0.74 4.38
N LEU A 86 -4.53 0.45 3.78
CA LEU A 86 -4.72 0.69 2.36
C LEU A 86 -3.37 1.03 1.76
N LEU A 87 -2.96 0.31 0.75
CA LEU A 87 -1.68 0.50 0.10
C LEU A 87 -1.87 0.95 -1.35
N ILE A 88 -0.99 1.84 -1.77
CA ILE A 88 -0.82 2.23 -3.17
C ILE A 88 0.52 1.67 -3.63
N SER A 89 0.58 1.10 -4.82
CA SER A 89 1.84 0.63 -5.39
C SER A 89 2.77 1.80 -5.69
N ALA A 90 3.95 1.83 -5.08
CA ALA A 90 4.96 2.83 -5.40
C ALA A 90 5.44 2.71 -6.86
N ASN A 91 5.46 1.49 -7.40
CA ASN A 91 5.81 1.22 -8.81
C ASN A 91 4.73 1.70 -9.81
N GLU A 92 3.52 1.98 -9.37
CA GLU A 92 2.51 2.65 -10.21
C GLU A 92 2.60 4.18 -10.11
N VAL A 93 3.09 4.70 -9.00
CA VAL A 93 3.34 6.14 -8.84
C VAL A 93 4.55 6.57 -9.64
N VAL A 94 5.66 5.81 -9.53
CA VAL A 94 6.93 6.05 -10.23
C VAL A 94 7.04 5.09 -11.39
N THR A 95 6.84 5.59 -12.60
CA THR A 95 6.98 4.83 -13.84
C THR A 95 8.30 5.16 -14.53
N THR A 96 8.62 4.43 -15.58
CA THR A 96 9.79 4.73 -16.43
C THR A 96 9.63 6.03 -17.21
N ASP A 97 8.40 6.49 -17.44
CA ASP A 97 8.11 7.80 -18.04
C ASP A 97 8.04 8.89 -16.95
N ARG A 98 8.96 9.84 -17.05
CA ARG A 98 9.01 10.98 -16.12
C ARG A 98 7.74 11.84 -16.16
N ARG A 99 7.13 12.02 -17.33
CA ARG A 99 5.91 12.83 -17.47
C ARG A 99 4.74 12.15 -16.77
N GLU A 100 4.60 10.85 -16.97
CA GLU A 100 3.60 10.04 -16.30
C GLU A 100 3.80 10.05 -14.78
N THR A 101 5.02 9.84 -14.31
CA THR A 101 5.37 9.94 -12.87
C THR A 101 4.94 11.28 -12.29
N MET A 102 5.26 12.39 -12.94
CA MET A 102 4.87 13.73 -12.47
C MET A 102 3.36 13.95 -12.50
N ALA A 103 2.67 13.40 -13.50
CA ALA A 103 1.20 13.45 -13.58
C ALA A 103 0.55 12.67 -12.42
N ASN A 104 1.05 11.45 -12.13
CA ASN A 104 0.59 10.60 -11.04
C ASN A 104 0.78 11.27 -9.67
N ILE A 105 1.98 11.81 -9.41
CA ILE A 105 2.28 12.56 -8.17
C ILE A 105 1.34 13.76 -8.06
N GLY A 106 1.17 14.53 -9.11
CA GLY A 106 0.32 15.71 -9.12
C GLY A 106 -1.16 15.40 -8.88
N ALA A 107 -1.67 14.33 -9.50
CA ALA A 107 -3.05 13.88 -9.32
C ALA A 107 -3.30 13.38 -7.88
N ALA A 108 -2.42 12.53 -7.36
CA ALA A 108 -2.49 12.03 -6.00
C ALA A 108 -2.43 13.17 -4.98
N ARG A 109 -1.50 14.11 -5.13
CA ARG A 109 -1.34 15.27 -4.25
C ARG A 109 -2.61 16.13 -4.20
N ARG A 110 -3.25 16.40 -5.34
CA ARG A 110 -4.52 17.15 -5.38
C ARG A 110 -5.64 16.41 -4.65
N SER A 111 -5.68 15.09 -4.76
CA SER A 111 -6.68 14.25 -4.09
C SER A 111 -6.47 14.22 -2.59
N PHE A 112 -5.23 14.04 -2.12
CA PHE A 112 -4.91 14.03 -0.70
C PHE A 112 -4.99 15.41 -0.04
N ALA A 113 -4.72 16.50 -0.76
CA ALA A 113 -4.91 17.86 -0.24
C ALA A 113 -6.37 18.15 0.14
N ARG A 114 -7.31 17.51 -0.54
CA ARG A 114 -8.76 17.64 -0.26
C ARG A 114 -9.25 16.67 0.82
N THR A 115 -8.45 15.67 1.15
CA THR A 115 -8.83 14.60 2.08
C THR A 115 -7.97 14.71 3.33
N LYS A 116 -8.61 14.72 4.53
CA LYS A 116 -7.86 14.68 5.78
C LYS A 116 -7.27 13.28 5.97
N THR A 117 -6.03 13.06 5.50
CA THR A 117 -5.36 11.75 5.55
C THR A 117 -5.08 11.24 6.96
N ARG A 118 -5.08 12.13 7.98
CA ARG A 118 -4.78 11.77 9.38
C ARG A 118 -5.68 10.68 9.98
N GLY A 119 -6.89 10.52 9.47
CA GLY A 119 -7.83 9.46 9.89
C GLY A 119 -7.75 8.18 9.05
N LEU A 120 -6.92 8.14 8.01
CA LEU A 120 -6.77 7.00 7.11
C LEU A 120 -5.54 6.18 7.50
N ASN A 121 -5.62 4.86 7.31
CA ASN A 121 -4.48 3.97 7.35
C ASN A 121 -4.01 3.73 5.90
N ILE A 122 -3.43 4.76 5.30
CA ILE A 122 -2.99 4.74 3.90
C ILE A 122 -1.49 4.92 3.80
N GLY A 123 -0.85 4.19 2.88
CA GLY A 123 0.58 4.28 2.66
C GLY A 123 0.98 3.75 1.29
N LEU A 124 2.27 3.84 1.02
CA LEU A 124 2.90 3.25 -0.16
C LEU A 124 3.56 1.92 0.23
N ALA A 125 3.57 0.98 -0.71
CA ALA A 125 4.37 -0.23 -0.62
C ALA A 125 5.03 -0.48 -1.97
N SER A 126 6.18 -1.15 -1.97
CA SER A 126 6.87 -1.46 -3.22
C SER A 126 6.02 -2.38 -4.10
N LEU A 127 5.36 -3.38 -3.51
CA LEU A 127 4.61 -4.42 -4.24
C LEU A 127 5.46 -4.99 -5.40
N ALA A 128 6.76 -5.15 -5.13
CA ALA A 128 7.75 -5.49 -6.13
C ALA A 128 7.66 -6.99 -6.49
N LYS A 129 7.75 -7.28 -7.78
CA LYS A 129 7.86 -8.64 -8.33
C LYS A 129 9.30 -9.10 -8.46
N ASP A 130 10.25 -8.17 -8.41
CA ASP A 130 11.67 -8.35 -8.59
C ASP A 130 12.44 -7.39 -7.65
N PRO A 131 13.60 -7.79 -7.10
CA PRO A 131 14.40 -6.94 -6.22
C PRO A 131 14.78 -5.57 -6.79
N ASN A 132 14.90 -5.45 -8.11
CA ASN A 132 15.25 -4.19 -8.77
C ASN A 132 14.14 -3.11 -8.68
N TYR A 133 12.92 -3.50 -8.35
CA TYR A 133 11.77 -2.61 -8.18
C TYR A 133 11.43 -2.31 -6.72
N LEU A 134 12.34 -2.67 -5.79
CA LEU A 134 12.16 -2.34 -4.38
C LEU A 134 12.52 -0.88 -4.10
N PHE A 135 11.70 -0.27 -3.27
CA PHE A 135 11.98 1.01 -2.66
C PHE A 135 12.54 0.79 -1.24
N SER A 136 13.53 1.59 -0.85
CA SER A 136 13.91 1.68 0.55
C SER A 136 12.80 2.38 1.36
N LEU A 137 12.80 2.18 2.67
CA LEU A 137 11.87 2.88 3.57
C LEU A 137 11.97 4.41 3.41
N ALA A 138 13.20 4.93 3.27
CA ALA A 138 13.41 6.37 3.06
C ALA A 138 12.75 6.85 1.76
N GLN A 139 12.89 6.09 0.67
CA GLN A 139 12.27 6.43 -0.60
C GLN A 139 10.73 6.38 -0.53
N LEU A 140 10.15 5.35 0.13
CA LEU A 140 8.70 5.29 0.32
C LEU A 140 8.18 6.48 1.13
N VAL A 141 8.86 6.84 2.23
CA VAL A 141 8.48 7.98 3.07
C VAL A 141 8.56 9.29 2.29
N GLU A 142 9.62 9.52 1.52
CA GLU A 142 9.74 10.75 0.73
C GLU A 142 8.70 10.79 -0.41
N LEU A 143 8.46 9.68 -1.09
CA LEU A 143 7.43 9.60 -2.11
C LEU A 143 6.03 9.84 -1.52
N SER A 144 5.74 9.30 -0.34
CA SER A 144 4.49 9.56 0.39
C SER A 144 4.29 11.04 0.67
N LYS A 145 5.31 11.74 1.14
CA LYS A 145 5.25 13.20 1.34
C LYS A 145 4.98 13.94 0.03
N LEU A 146 5.61 13.54 -1.05
CA LEU A 146 5.40 14.15 -2.38
C LEU A 146 3.96 14.04 -2.85
N ILE A 147 3.30 12.91 -2.60
CA ILE A 147 1.89 12.71 -2.97
C ILE A 147 0.90 13.24 -1.91
N GLY A 148 1.38 13.72 -0.77
CA GLY A 148 0.55 14.36 0.26
C GLY A 148 0.10 13.44 1.39
N ILE A 149 0.74 12.29 1.58
CA ILE A 149 0.58 11.43 2.76
C ILE A 149 1.57 11.87 3.83
N ASP A 150 1.06 12.12 5.04
CA ASP A 150 1.90 12.46 6.20
C ASP A 150 2.81 11.29 6.58
N GLU A 151 4.07 11.56 6.91
CA GLU A 151 5.05 10.53 7.30
C GLU A 151 4.56 9.64 8.46
N ARG A 152 3.84 10.22 9.43
CA ARG A 152 3.30 9.45 10.56
C ARG A 152 2.22 8.47 10.11
N VAL A 153 1.42 8.87 9.11
CA VAL A 153 0.39 8.02 8.51
C VAL A 153 1.05 6.88 7.75
N GLU A 154 2.06 7.18 6.92
CA GLU A 154 2.85 6.19 6.20
C GLU A 154 3.46 5.15 7.15
N ARG A 155 4.24 5.59 8.13
CA ARG A 155 4.90 4.70 9.09
C ARG A 155 3.90 3.87 9.90
N ARG A 156 2.77 4.45 10.30
CA ARG A 156 1.69 3.71 10.98
C ARG A 156 1.14 2.61 10.08
N THR A 157 0.85 2.93 8.83
CA THR A 157 0.29 1.97 7.87
C THR A 157 1.26 0.80 7.62
N LEU A 158 2.54 1.09 7.38
CA LEU A 158 3.56 0.06 7.21
C LEU A 158 3.76 -0.79 8.47
N SER A 159 3.58 -0.23 9.67
CA SER A 159 3.65 -1.02 10.91
C SER A 159 2.49 -2.00 11.08
N MET A 160 1.31 -1.68 10.56
CA MET A 160 0.15 -2.57 10.61
C MET A 160 0.36 -3.86 9.79
N LEU A 161 1.22 -3.82 8.78
CA LEU A 161 1.56 -4.99 7.98
C LEU A 161 2.26 -6.09 8.81
N GLY A 162 2.93 -5.73 9.90
CA GLY A 162 3.56 -6.70 10.81
C GLY A 162 2.58 -7.74 11.38
N GLY A 163 1.31 -7.40 11.54
CA GLY A 163 0.27 -8.35 11.94
C GLY A 163 -0.04 -9.43 10.88
N MET A 164 0.42 -9.23 9.64
CA MET A 164 0.31 -10.23 8.57
C MET A 164 1.47 -11.23 8.62
N HIS A 165 2.63 -10.81 9.13
CA HIS A 165 3.84 -11.65 9.24
C HIS A 165 3.72 -12.69 10.36
N ALA A 166 3.06 -12.37 11.47
CA ALA A 166 3.04 -13.15 12.70
C ALA A 166 2.25 -14.48 12.64
N LYS A 167 1.69 -14.89 11.52
CA LYS A 167 0.84 -16.09 11.38
C LYS A 167 1.44 -17.23 10.56
N LYS A 168 2.78 -17.29 10.41
CA LYS A 168 3.49 -18.41 9.75
C LYS A 168 4.28 -19.30 10.72
N GLU A 169 3.97 -19.24 12.02
CA GLU A 169 4.44 -20.24 13.00
C GLU A 169 3.37 -21.28 13.28
#